data_0dfa74d74600081a10fa2e6bf80bff93
#
_entry.id   0dfa74d74600081a10fa2e6bf80bff93
#
_cell.length_a   1.000
_cell.length_b   1.000
_cell.length_c   1.000
_cell.angle_alpha   90.00
_cell.angle_beta   90.00
_cell.angle_gamma   90.00
#
_symmetry.space_group_name_H-M   'P 1'
#
loop_
_entity.id
_entity.type
_entity.pdbx_description
1 polymer ?
#
loop_
_entity_poly.entity_id
_entity_poly.type
_entity_poly.pdbx_seq_one_letter_code
_entity_poly.pdbx_strand_id
1 'polypeptide(L)' 'MPVEKQIVIIFAATNGFLDALPVPECRRYETELLAWLDRGHGPLVGAIAERKDIKGELSEKLKAALTEFGAVFQPAGKA' A
#
# COMPACT_ATOMS: atom_id res chain seq x y z
N MET A 1 4.58 -8.17 11.94
CA MET A 1 4.55 -7.69 10.54
C MET A 1 5.93 -7.19 10.13
N PRO A 2 6.43 -7.56 8.94
CA PRO A 2 7.72 -7.07 8.48
C PRO A 2 7.78 -5.56 8.39
N VAL A 3 8.98 -4.99 8.59
CA VAL A 3 9.18 -3.54 8.59
C VAL A 3 8.73 -2.90 7.27
N GLU A 4 9.07 -3.52 6.15
CA GLU A 4 8.70 -2.97 4.85
C GLU A 4 7.19 -2.86 4.67
N LYS A 5 6.45 -3.81 5.23
CA LYS A 5 4.99 -3.78 5.13
C LYS A 5 4.39 -2.70 6.01
N GLN A 6 4.97 -2.50 7.19
CA GLN A 6 4.56 -1.40 8.06
C GLN A 6 4.80 -0.06 7.39
N ILE A 7 5.94 0.10 6.75
CA ILE A 7 6.28 1.33 6.05
C ILE A 7 5.26 1.61 4.94
N VAL A 8 4.89 0.59 4.18
CA VAL A 8 3.91 0.74 3.11
C VAL A 8 2.56 1.20 3.65
N ILE A 9 2.09 0.58 4.73
CA ILE A 9 0.80 0.92 5.32
C ILE A 9 0.81 2.35 5.88
N ILE A 10 1.87 2.72 6.57
CA ILE A 10 2.01 4.06 7.11
C ILE A 10 2.02 5.10 5.98
N PHE A 11 2.73 4.79 4.90
CA PHE A 11 2.78 5.66 3.74
C PHE A 11 1.39 5.85 3.13
N ALA A 12 0.65 4.76 2.98
CA ALA A 12 -0.71 4.81 2.43
C ALA A 12 -1.61 5.67 3.31
N ALA A 13 -1.54 5.49 4.62
CA ALA A 13 -2.35 6.26 5.55
C ALA A 13 -1.98 7.74 5.52
N THR A 14 -0.69 8.03 5.51
CA THR A 14 -0.19 9.41 5.53
C THR A 14 -0.58 10.16 4.26
N ASN A 15 -0.66 9.48 3.13
CA ASN A 15 -0.99 10.10 1.86
C ASN A 15 -2.50 10.06 1.55
N GLY A 16 -3.31 9.70 2.52
CA GLY A 16 -4.77 9.77 2.38
C GLY A 16 -5.42 8.63 1.63
N PHE A 17 -4.68 7.58 1.32
CA PHE A 17 -5.27 6.45 0.59
C PHE A 17 -6.28 5.68 1.41
N LEU A 18 -6.19 5.77 2.73
CA LEU A 18 -7.12 5.09 3.62
C LEU A 18 -8.23 5.98 4.15
N ASP A 19 -8.14 7.27 3.93
CA ASP A 19 -9.08 8.25 4.50
C ASP A 19 -10.52 8.02 4.07
N ALA A 20 -10.73 7.55 2.87
CA ALA A 20 -12.06 7.31 2.32
C ALA A 20 -12.66 5.99 2.76
N LEU A 21 -11.90 5.17 3.50
CA LEU A 21 -12.34 3.83 3.86
C LEU A 21 -12.76 3.77 5.33
N PRO A 22 -13.89 3.09 5.63
CA PRO A 22 -14.25 2.83 7.02
C PRO A 22 -13.24 1.87 7.66
N VAL A 23 -13.18 1.88 8.99
CA VAL A 23 -12.18 1.09 9.73
C VAL A 23 -12.11 -0.39 9.29
N PRO A 24 -13.25 -1.11 9.16
CA PRO A 24 -13.18 -2.50 8.72
C PRO A 24 -12.57 -2.67 7.34
N GLU A 25 -12.82 -1.72 6.44
CA GLU A 25 -12.28 -1.78 5.08
C GLU A 25 -10.80 -1.45 5.04
N CYS A 26 -10.32 -0.68 6.00
CA CYS A 26 -8.88 -0.38 6.09
C CYS A 26 -8.08 -1.66 6.28
N ARG A 27 -8.55 -2.56 7.13
CA ARG A 27 -7.88 -3.84 7.36
C ARG A 27 -7.84 -4.69 6.11
N ARG A 28 -8.96 -4.74 5.42
CA ARG A 28 -9.05 -5.47 4.18
C ARG A 28 -8.13 -4.87 3.13
N TYR A 29 -8.12 -3.55 3.04
CA TYR A 29 -7.24 -2.83 2.12
C TYR A 29 -5.79 -3.18 2.39
N GLU A 30 -5.36 -3.15 3.65
CA GLU A 30 -3.99 -3.49 4.01
C GLU A 30 -3.62 -4.90 3.58
N THR A 31 -4.47 -5.86 3.88
CA THR A 31 -4.21 -7.26 3.56
C THR A 31 -4.10 -7.47 2.05
N GLU A 32 -5.05 -6.93 1.32
CA GLU A 32 -5.09 -7.10 -0.12
C GLU A 32 -3.96 -6.33 -0.81
N LEU A 33 -3.66 -5.13 -0.31
CA LEU A 33 -2.58 -4.33 -0.85
C LEU A 33 -1.24 -5.04 -0.73
N LEU A 34 -0.96 -5.60 0.44
CA LEU A 34 0.31 -6.29 0.65
C LEU A 34 0.44 -7.51 -0.25
N ALA A 35 -0.63 -8.27 -0.41
CA ALA A 35 -0.63 -9.43 -1.32
C ALA A 35 -0.44 -8.97 -2.77
N TRP A 36 -1.12 -7.90 -3.15
CA TRP A 36 -1.03 -7.37 -4.50
C TRP A 36 0.38 -6.88 -4.82
N LEU A 37 1.01 -6.19 -3.86
CA LEU A 37 2.38 -5.73 -4.03
C LEU A 37 3.36 -6.89 -4.13
N ASP A 38 3.17 -7.92 -3.32
CA ASP A 38 4.04 -9.09 -3.37
C ASP A 38 3.96 -9.80 -4.73
N ARG A 39 2.80 -9.78 -5.35
CA ARG A 39 2.61 -10.43 -6.65
C ARG A 39 3.18 -9.63 -7.81
N GLY A 40 2.86 -8.35 -7.84
CA GLY A 40 3.16 -7.53 -9.00
C GLY A 40 4.31 -6.54 -8.81
N HIS A 41 4.64 -6.24 -7.57
CA HIS A 41 5.63 -5.23 -7.24
C HIS A 41 6.66 -5.73 -6.23
N GLY A 42 7.02 -7.00 -6.33
CA GLY A 42 8.03 -7.60 -5.46
C GLY A 42 9.32 -6.81 -5.36
N PRO A 43 9.91 -6.37 -6.49
CA PRO A 43 11.13 -5.56 -6.44
C PRO A 43 10.98 -4.25 -5.68
N LEU A 44 9.81 -3.63 -5.76
CA LEU A 44 9.53 -2.40 -5.01
C LEU A 44 9.51 -2.68 -3.51
N VAL A 45 8.80 -3.71 -3.11
CA VAL A 45 8.75 -4.12 -1.70
C VAL A 45 10.15 -4.48 -1.20
N GLY A 46 10.92 -5.20 -2.01
CA GLY A 46 12.30 -5.56 -1.68
C GLY A 46 13.18 -4.34 -1.47
N ALA A 47 13.03 -3.31 -2.32
CA ALA A 47 13.81 -2.09 -2.18
C ALA A 47 13.44 -1.35 -0.90
N ILE A 48 12.16 -1.33 -0.54
CA ILE A 48 11.70 -0.71 0.70
C ILE A 48 12.27 -1.47 1.91
N ALA A 49 12.27 -2.79 1.84
CA ALA A 49 12.82 -3.61 2.92
C ALA A 49 14.31 -3.36 3.11
N GLU A 50 15.03 -3.20 2.00
CA GLU A 50 16.47 -2.96 2.03
C GLU A 50 16.80 -1.59 2.60
N ARG A 51 16.08 -0.56 2.17
CA ARG A 51 16.33 0.81 2.60
C ARG A 51 15.64 1.18 3.89
N LYS A 52 14.59 0.47 4.23
CA LYS A 52 13.76 0.71 5.42
C LYS A 52 13.18 2.12 5.46
N ASP A 53 12.98 2.72 4.30
CA ASP A 53 12.28 3.98 4.19
C ASP A 53 11.71 4.14 2.79
N ILE A 54 10.96 5.21 2.59
CA ILE A 54 10.37 5.54 1.29
C ILE A 54 10.69 6.99 1.01
N LYS A 55 11.69 7.21 0.16
CA LYS A 55 12.12 8.55 -0.23
C LYS A 55 12.42 8.61 -1.71
N GLY A 56 12.28 9.80 -2.29
CA GLY A 56 12.61 10.04 -3.69
C GLY A 56 11.87 9.11 -4.63
N GLU A 57 12.61 8.35 -5.40
CA GLU A 57 12.07 7.42 -6.38
C GLU A 57 11.12 6.40 -5.78
N LEU A 58 11.46 5.86 -4.60
CA LEU A 58 10.61 4.86 -3.96
C LEU A 58 9.26 5.45 -3.59
N SER A 59 9.24 6.69 -3.12
CA SER A 59 8.00 7.37 -2.79
C SER A 59 7.11 7.50 -4.02
N GLU A 60 7.68 7.91 -5.14
CA GLU A 60 6.92 8.06 -6.38
C GLU A 60 6.42 6.74 -6.91
N LYS A 61 7.26 5.71 -6.88
CA LYS A 61 6.88 4.38 -7.33
C LYS A 61 5.78 3.79 -6.47
N LEU A 62 5.88 3.96 -5.16
CA LEU A 62 4.85 3.45 -4.27
C LEU A 62 3.54 4.22 -4.44
N LYS A 63 3.60 5.52 -4.61
CA LYS A 63 2.40 6.31 -4.88
C LYS A 63 1.69 5.84 -6.14
N ALA A 64 2.44 5.60 -7.20
CA ALA A 64 1.87 5.10 -8.44
C ALA A 64 1.23 3.73 -8.24
N ALA A 65 1.91 2.85 -7.49
CA ALA A 65 1.37 1.53 -7.20
C ALA A 65 0.09 1.61 -6.37
N LEU A 66 0.07 2.48 -5.37
CA LEU A 66 -1.12 2.66 -4.54
C LEU A 66 -2.29 3.21 -5.33
N THR A 67 -2.02 4.14 -6.23
CA THR A 67 -3.06 4.70 -7.12
C THR A 67 -3.63 3.61 -8.00
N GLU A 68 -2.77 2.77 -8.55
CA GLU A 68 -3.17 1.63 -9.38
C GLU A 68 -4.02 0.64 -8.59
N PHE A 69 -3.57 0.31 -7.39
CA PHE A 69 -4.32 -0.60 -6.53
C PHE A 69 -5.67 -0.02 -6.14
N GLY A 70 -5.74 1.28 -5.91
CA GLY A 70 -6.99 1.96 -5.59
C GLY A 70 -8.04 1.82 -6.67
N ALA A 71 -7.61 1.70 -7.92
CA ALA A 71 -8.52 1.48 -9.04
C ALA A 71 -9.02 0.04 -9.10
N VAL A 72 -8.24 -0.90 -8.54
CA VAL A 72 -8.59 -2.33 -8.55
C VAL A 72 -9.38 -2.72 -7.30
N PHE A 73 -9.04 -2.13 -6.17
CA PHE A 73 -9.65 -2.47 -4.89
C PHE A 73 -11.10 -2.00 -4.83
N GLN A 74 -11.99 -2.90 -4.44
CA GLN A 74 -13.41 -2.59 -4.28
C GLN A 74 -13.79 -2.78 -2.82
N PRO A 75 -14.05 -1.68 -2.07
CA PRO A 75 -14.49 -1.82 -0.69
C PRO A 75 -15.82 -2.57 -0.60
N ALA A 76 -15.94 -3.41 0.41
CA ALA A 76 -17.20 -4.09 0.65
C ALA A 76 -18.28 -3.06 0.97
N GLY A 77 -19.48 -3.26 0.51
CA GLY A 77 -20.56 -2.32 0.75
C GLY A 77 -20.65 -1.20 -0.27
N LYS A 78 -19.67 -1.09 -1.13
CA LYS A 78 -19.77 -0.17 -2.24
C LYS A 78 -20.50 -0.85 -3.39
N ALA A 79 -21.62 -0.34 -3.71
CA ALA A 79 -22.44 -0.93 -4.76
C ALA A 79 -21.83 -0.66 -6.13
#